data_152a1e2fa1b39bb08e5b33cf42d90550
#
_entry.id   152a1e2fa1b39bb08e5b33cf42d90550
#
_cell.length_a   1.000
_cell.length_b   1.000
_cell.length_c   1.000
_cell.angle_alpha   90.00
_cell.angle_beta   90.00
_cell.angle_gamma   90.00
#
_symmetry.space_group_name_H-M   'P 1'
#
loop_
_entity.id
_entity.type
_entity.pdbx_description
1 polymer ?
#
loop_
_entity_poly.entity_id
_entity_poly.type
_entity_poly.pdbx_seq_one_letter_code
_entity_poly.pdbx_strand_id
1 'polypeptide(L)'
;GKSSLCNRLLASDRMIVSDVPGTTRESVERDLDYESKGEGTWGFRLVDTAGMRRKRKVDSTLEYFSNLRTKGAIESSDAVFLVIDAQDGVTKQDQILAESILDEGRALAILVNKWDQAQDTFRGGALEGYANLKEFRDSYEESIRKELFFLPDSPVVFVSAQTGFAIERILRTARQLDAIQETPLPTGELNRVIGGLLERQPPTLIRGKRFKVYYTVQVGTRPFRIRLFCNQPHRFEKGYKRYMEKGFQSHFGLPGCPVRFLLTGKEERYSRED
;
A
#
# COMPACT_ATOMS: atom_id res chain seq x y z
N GLY A 1 1.90 12.73 -13.94
CA GLY A 1 2.90 11.83 -13.33
C GLY A 1 2.72 10.37 -13.68
N LYS A 2 1.52 9.77 -13.45
CA LYS A 2 1.27 8.33 -13.66
C LYS A 2 1.62 7.83 -15.06
N SER A 3 1.08 8.46 -16.10
CA SER A 3 1.32 8.05 -17.49
C SER A 3 2.79 8.13 -17.89
N SER A 4 3.52 9.13 -17.40
CA SER A 4 4.96 9.25 -17.66
C SER A 4 5.76 8.14 -16.99
N LEU A 5 5.39 7.74 -15.77
CA LEU A 5 6.01 6.61 -15.05
C LEU A 5 5.76 5.29 -15.78
N CYS A 6 4.51 5.02 -16.18
CA CYS A 6 4.19 3.81 -16.95
C CYS A 6 4.95 3.77 -18.28
N ASN A 7 4.98 4.88 -19.05
CA ASN A 7 5.74 4.94 -20.30
C ASN A 7 7.24 4.71 -20.07
N ARG A 8 7.79 5.24 -18.99
CA ARG A 8 9.21 5.06 -18.67
C ARG A 8 9.52 3.61 -18.23
N LEU A 9 8.62 2.96 -17.49
CA LEU A 9 8.74 1.54 -17.17
C LEU A 9 8.74 0.70 -18.44
N LEU A 10 7.76 0.93 -19.33
CA LEU A 10 7.63 0.22 -20.61
C LEU A 10 8.81 0.41 -21.58
N ALA A 11 9.48 1.56 -21.51
CA ALA A 11 10.64 1.90 -22.35
C ALA A 11 11.99 1.45 -21.76
N SER A 12 12.01 0.71 -20.65
CA SER A 12 13.25 0.21 -20.04
C SER A 12 13.81 -0.96 -20.86
N ASP A 13 15.12 -0.98 -21.15
CA ASP A 13 15.82 -2.01 -21.95
C ASP A 13 15.72 -3.43 -21.37
N ARG A 14 15.27 -3.57 -20.11
CA ARG A 14 15.09 -4.85 -19.41
C ARG A 14 13.65 -5.32 -19.36
N MET A 15 12.76 -4.62 -20.04
CA MET A 15 11.34 -4.95 -20.07
C MET A 15 10.97 -5.60 -21.39
N ILE A 16 10.42 -6.80 -21.32
CA ILE A 16 9.80 -7.47 -22.45
C ILE A 16 8.29 -7.24 -22.30
N VAL A 17 7.70 -6.51 -23.23
CA VAL A 17 6.26 -6.24 -23.26
C VAL A 17 5.60 -7.35 -24.07
N SER A 18 4.75 -8.13 -23.44
CA SER A 18 3.91 -9.10 -24.15
C SER A 18 2.65 -8.43 -24.66
N ASP A 19 2.57 -8.18 -25.96
CA ASP A 19 1.30 -7.80 -26.61
C ASP A 19 0.45 -9.07 -26.72
N VAL A 20 -0.40 -9.35 -25.75
CA VAL A 20 -1.48 -10.34 -25.89
C VAL A 20 -2.66 -9.65 -26.58
N PRO A 21 -2.97 -9.98 -27.85
CA PRO A 21 -4.15 -9.42 -28.50
C PRO A 21 -5.40 -10.13 -27.97
N GLY A 22 -6.24 -9.39 -27.29
CA GLY A 22 -7.59 -9.87 -26.99
C GLY A 22 -8.00 -9.69 -25.55
N THR A 23 -8.53 -8.53 -25.27
CA THR A 23 -9.74 -8.38 -24.46
C THR A 23 -10.24 -6.93 -24.58
N THR A 24 -11.53 -6.84 -24.79
CA THR A 24 -12.44 -5.70 -24.79
C THR A 24 -11.97 -4.36 -24.19
N ARG A 25 -12.25 -3.32 -24.92
CA ARG A 25 -12.07 -1.87 -24.88
C ARG A 25 -12.03 -1.11 -23.54
N GLU A 26 -12.02 -1.71 -22.34
CA GLU A 26 -12.29 -0.96 -21.10
C GLU A 26 -11.20 -1.01 -20.01
N SER A 27 -10.35 -2.01 -19.92
CA SER A 27 -9.18 -2.02 -19.02
C SER A 27 -7.89 -2.15 -19.84
N VAL A 28 -6.99 -1.18 -19.72
CA VAL A 28 -5.69 -1.27 -20.38
C VAL A 28 -4.72 -1.91 -19.38
N GLU A 29 -4.73 -3.23 -19.35
CA GLU A 29 -3.73 -4.03 -18.64
C GLU A 29 -2.57 -4.32 -19.59
N ARG A 30 -1.35 -4.37 -19.05
CA ARG A 30 -0.16 -4.76 -19.80
C ARG A 30 0.69 -5.69 -18.97
N ASP A 31 0.99 -6.85 -19.55
CA ASP A 31 1.91 -7.80 -18.98
C ASP A 31 3.35 -7.40 -19.33
N LEU A 32 4.22 -7.45 -18.34
CA LEU A 32 5.61 -7.05 -18.40
C LEU A 32 6.47 -8.12 -17.76
N ASP A 33 7.51 -8.56 -18.47
CA ASP A 33 8.54 -9.39 -17.90
C ASP A 33 9.80 -8.53 -17.66
N TYR A 34 10.30 -8.54 -16.44
CA TYR A 34 11.49 -7.81 -16.04
C TYR A 34 12.63 -8.76 -15.74
N GLU A 35 13.74 -8.62 -16.48
CA GLU A 35 14.96 -9.38 -16.24
C GLU A 35 15.75 -8.79 -15.07
N SER A 36 15.71 -9.44 -13.92
CA SER A 36 16.50 -9.06 -12.76
C SER A 36 17.90 -9.64 -12.84
N LYS A 37 18.91 -8.83 -12.55
CA LYS A 37 20.31 -9.32 -12.49
C LYS A 37 20.47 -10.30 -11.33
N GLY A 38 20.63 -11.59 -11.67
CA GLY A 38 20.91 -12.67 -10.71
C GLY A 38 19.69 -13.29 -10.03
N GLU A 39 18.47 -12.80 -10.28
CA GLU A 39 17.25 -13.30 -9.64
C GLU A 39 16.22 -13.85 -10.65
N GLY A 40 16.58 -13.93 -11.94
CA GLY A 40 15.70 -14.42 -13.00
C GLY A 40 14.69 -13.39 -13.49
N THR A 41 13.65 -13.87 -14.19
CA THR A 41 12.61 -13.03 -14.79
C THR A 41 11.42 -12.90 -13.84
N TRP A 42 10.92 -11.69 -13.65
CA TRP A 42 9.73 -11.40 -12.86
C TRP A 42 8.61 -10.91 -13.76
N GLY A 43 7.45 -11.58 -13.70
CA GLY A 43 6.24 -11.17 -14.41
C GLY A 43 5.43 -10.15 -13.60
N PHE A 44 5.00 -9.07 -14.25
CA PHE A 44 4.12 -8.06 -13.67
C PHE A 44 2.96 -7.76 -14.60
N ARG A 45 1.82 -7.43 -14.04
CA ARG A 45 0.70 -6.87 -14.79
C ARG A 45 0.43 -5.44 -14.31
N LEU A 46 0.60 -4.48 -15.21
CA LEU A 46 0.21 -3.09 -14.95
C LEU A 46 -1.28 -2.91 -15.22
N VAL A 47 -2.01 -2.44 -14.22
CA VAL A 47 -3.45 -2.15 -14.28
C VAL A 47 -3.66 -0.63 -14.37
N ASP A 48 -4.70 -0.20 -15.07
CA ASP A 48 -5.09 1.21 -15.29
C ASP A 48 -4.05 2.03 -16.08
N THR A 49 -3.60 1.48 -17.19
CA THR A 49 -2.76 2.21 -18.14
C THR A 49 -3.59 3.14 -19.06
N ALA A 50 -4.92 3.23 -18.90
CA ALA A 50 -5.82 4.02 -19.76
C ALA A 50 -5.56 5.53 -19.69
N GLY A 51 -5.02 6.05 -18.60
CA GLY A 51 -4.54 7.44 -18.48
C GLY A 51 -3.40 7.79 -19.44
N MET A 52 -2.77 6.79 -20.09
CA MET A 52 -1.62 6.98 -21.00
C MET A 52 -1.99 7.56 -22.37
N ARG A 53 -3.24 7.45 -22.81
CA ARG A 53 -3.61 7.79 -24.21
C ARG A 53 -4.39 9.08 -24.45
N ARG A 54 -4.88 9.82 -23.43
CA ARG A 54 -5.69 11.01 -23.67
C ARG A 54 -5.44 12.18 -22.74
N LYS A 55 -4.73 13.19 -23.22
CA LYS A 55 -4.95 14.59 -22.82
C LYS A 55 -6.23 15.06 -23.51
N ARG A 56 -7.38 15.05 -22.84
CA ARG A 56 -8.57 15.80 -23.27
C ARG A 56 -9.31 16.36 -22.06
N LYS A 57 -9.91 17.54 -22.25
CA LYS A 57 -10.63 18.37 -21.28
C LYS A 57 -11.66 17.58 -20.46
N VAL A 58 -11.73 17.90 -19.18
CA VAL A 58 -12.53 17.22 -18.16
C VAL A 58 -13.92 17.85 -18.08
N ASP A 59 -14.95 17.02 -18.24
CA ASP A 59 -16.35 17.32 -17.87
C ASP A 59 -16.73 16.52 -16.62
N SER A 60 -17.63 17.05 -15.79
CA SER A 60 -18.02 16.49 -14.48
C SER A 60 -18.51 15.03 -14.51
N THR A 61 -19.07 14.57 -15.60
CA THR A 61 -19.45 13.17 -15.82
C THR A 61 -18.23 12.23 -15.93
N LEU A 62 -17.10 12.75 -16.37
CA LEU A 62 -15.82 12.03 -16.48
C LEU A 62 -15.18 11.73 -15.12
N GLU A 63 -15.40 12.55 -14.09
CA GLU A 63 -14.87 12.30 -12.74
C GLU A 63 -15.53 11.09 -12.09
N TYR A 64 -16.84 10.90 -12.23
CA TYR A 64 -17.54 9.73 -11.71
C TYR A 64 -17.02 8.43 -12.34
N PHE A 65 -16.89 8.38 -13.65
CA PHE A 65 -16.33 7.22 -14.37
C PHE A 65 -14.82 7.01 -14.07
N SER A 66 -14.07 8.08 -13.80
CA SER A 66 -12.68 8.00 -13.38
C SER A 66 -12.55 7.34 -11.99
N ASN A 67 -13.41 7.71 -11.05
CA ASN A 67 -13.42 7.13 -9.71
C ASN A 67 -13.81 5.65 -9.71
N LEU A 68 -14.81 5.25 -10.51
CA LEU A 68 -15.20 3.85 -10.68
C LEU A 68 -14.07 2.99 -11.28
N ARG A 69 -13.36 3.50 -12.29
CA ARG A 69 -12.21 2.81 -12.89
C ARG A 69 -11.06 2.67 -11.90
N THR A 70 -10.74 3.74 -11.18
CA THR A 70 -9.70 3.72 -10.15
C THR A 70 -10.02 2.70 -9.07
N LYS A 71 -11.28 2.62 -8.63
CA LYS A 71 -11.71 1.62 -7.65
C LYS A 71 -11.58 0.21 -8.20
N GLY A 72 -12.06 -0.07 -9.42
CA GLY A 72 -11.89 -1.39 -10.06
C GLY A 72 -10.42 -1.78 -10.24
N ALA A 73 -9.54 -0.84 -10.60
CA ALA A 73 -8.11 -1.07 -10.69
C ALA A 73 -7.49 -1.41 -9.33
N ILE A 74 -7.90 -0.73 -8.26
CA ILE A 74 -7.46 -1.05 -6.89
C ILE A 74 -7.94 -2.46 -6.51
N GLU A 75 -9.21 -2.78 -6.75
CA GLU A 75 -9.79 -4.08 -6.41
C GLU A 75 -9.14 -5.26 -7.14
N SER A 76 -8.64 -5.06 -8.36
CA SER A 76 -7.99 -6.10 -9.17
C SER A 76 -6.48 -6.22 -8.93
N SER A 77 -5.87 -5.30 -8.18
CA SER A 77 -4.42 -5.26 -7.98
C SER A 77 -3.98 -5.97 -6.71
N ASP A 78 -2.79 -6.58 -6.71
CA ASP A 78 -2.15 -7.13 -5.51
C ASP A 78 -1.41 -6.06 -4.70
N ALA A 79 -0.85 -5.07 -5.40
CA ALA A 79 -0.18 -3.92 -4.82
C ALA A 79 -0.51 -2.64 -5.59
N VAL A 80 -0.64 -1.54 -4.89
CA VAL A 80 -0.96 -0.23 -5.46
C VAL A 80 0.17 0.75 -5.16
N PHE A 81 0.57 1.53 -6.17
CA PHE A 81 1.52 2.60 -6.02
C PHE A 81 0.79 3.96 -6.04
N LEU A 82 0.76 4.63 -4.89
CA LEU A 82 0.27 6.00 -4.78
C LEU A 82 1.35 6.96 -5.29
N VAL A 83 1.06 7.66 -6.38
CA VAL A 83 2.02 8.59 -7.02
C VAL A 83 1.79 10.00 -6.52
N ILE A 84 2.77 10.56 -5.82
CA ILE A 84 2.81 11.93 -5.32
C ILE A 84 3.77 12.75 -6.19
N ASP A 85 3.42 13.99 -6.48
CA ASP A 85 4.31 14.96 -7.13
C ASP A 85 5.23 15.58 -6.07
N ALA A 86 6.56 15.54 -6.32
CA ALA A 86 7.52 16.07 -5.36
C ALA A 86 7.42 17.60 -5.13
N GLN A 87 6.79 18.32 -6.04
CA GLN A 87 6.58 19.77 -5.90
C GLN A 87 5.33 20.12 -5.11
N ASP A 88 4.25 19.33 -5.32
CA ASP A 88 2.94 19.59 -4.68
C ASP A 88 2.85 18.98 -3.29
N GLY A 89 3.66 17.94 -3.00
CA GLY A 89 3.56 17.16 -1.78
C GLY A 89 2.29 16.31 -1.72
N VAL A 90 1.86 15.94 -0.52
CA VAL A 90 0.62 15.18 -0.29
C VAL A 90 -0.59 16.08 -0.37
N THR A 91 -1.52 15.75 -1.25
CA THR A 91 -2.79 16.48 -1.40
C THR A 91 -3.93 15.76 -0.68
N LYS A 92 -5.07 16.48 -0.47
CA LYS A 92 -6.29 15.85 0.06
C LYS A 92 -6.79 14.70 -0.81
N GLN A 93 -6.61 14.80 -2.12
CA GLN A 93 -6.98 13.74 -3.06
C GLN A 93 -6.13 12.48 -2.84
N ASP A 94 -4.83 12.66 -2.57
CA ASP A 94 -3.93 11.54 -2.27
C ASP A 94 -4.31 10.86 -0.95
N GLN A 95 -4.72 11.62 0.07
CA GLN A 95 -5.20 11.07 1.34
C GLN A 95 -6.46 10.21 1.15
N ILE A 96 -7.46 10.72 0.40
CA ILE A 96 -8.70 9.98 0.09
C ILE A 96 -8.39 8.69 -0.68
N LEU A 97 -7.48 8.77 -1.66
CA LEU A 97 -7.09 7.61 -2.45
C LEU A 97 -6.34 6.57 -1.60
N ALA A 98 -5.44 7.02 -0.73
CA ALA A 98 -4.73 6.16 0.20
C ALA A 98 -5.69 5.42 1.17
N GLU A 99 -6.69 6.13 1.71
CA GLU A 99 -7.73 5.49 2.53
C GLU A 99 -8.51 4.44 1.74
N SER A 100 -8.90 4.73 0.50
CA SER A 100 -9.60 3.77 -0.36
C SER A 100 -8.77 2.51 -0.63
N ILE A 101 -7.46 2.65 -0.86
CA ILE A 101 -6.54 1.51 -1.07
C ILE A 101 -6.48 0.61 0.18
N LEU A 102 -6.41 1.23 1.36
CA LEU A 102 -6.42 0.49 2.63
C LEU A 102 -7.76 -0.20 2.88
N ASP A 103 -8.87 0.47 2.57
CA ASP A 103 -10.21 -0.09 2.75
C ASP A 103 -10.44 -1.30 1.84
N GLU A 104 -9.86 -1.32 0.64
CA GLU A 104 -9.85 -2.50 -0.23
C GLU A 104 -8.82 -3.57 0.21
N GLY A 105 -7.97 -3.24 1.19
CA GLY A 105 -7.00 -4.19 1.74
C GLY A 105 -5.84 -4.50 0.80
N ARG A 106 -5.44 -3.55 -0.04
CA ARG A 106 -4.35 -3.72 -0.97
C ARG A 106 -3.03 -3.26 -0.38
N ALA A 107 -1.96 -3.97 -0.72
CA ALA A 107 -0.61 -3.52 -0.36
C ALA A 107 -0.32 -2.18 -1.03
N LEU A 108 0.37 -1.28 -0.33
CA LEU A 108 0.59 0.09 -0.77
C LEU A 108 2.06 0.50 -0.62
N ALA A 109 2.60 1.08 -1.69
CA ALA A 109 3.82 1.87 -1.65
C ALA A 109 3.58 3.28 -2.18
N ILE A 110 4.37 4.24 -1.76
CA ILE A 110 4.31 5.64 -2.16
C ILE A 110 5.43 5.91 -3.15
N LEU A 111 5.11 6.46 -4.32
CA LEU A 111 6.08 6.94 -5.30
C LEU A 111 6.12 8.46 -5.31
N VAL A 112 7.24 9.04 -4.91
CA VAL A 112 7.49 10.47 -5.00
C VAL A 112 8.13 10.74 -6.36
N ASN A 113 7.31 11.14 -7.33
CA ASN A 113 7.75 11.40 -8.71
C ASN A 113 8.19 12.86 -8.89
N LYS A 114 8.93 13.13 -9.96
CA LYS A 114 9.62 14.39 -10.26
C LYS A 114 10.68 14.75 -9.21
N TRP A 115 11.30 13.75 -8.62
CA TRP A 115 12.33 13.96 -7.62
C TRP A 115 13.56 14.72 -8.16
N ASP A 116 13.83 14.65 -9.46
CA ASP A 116 14.81 15.49 -10.16
C ASP A 116 14.58 16.97 -9.92
N GLN A 117 13.35 17.44 -10.04
CA GLN A 117 13.00 18.85 -9.84
C GLN A 117 13.20 19.28 -8.36
N ALA A 118 12.83 18.43 -7.41
CA ALA A 118 13.07 18.68 -5.99
C ALA A 118 14.59 18.75 -5.68
N GLN A 119 15.39 17.86 -6.31
CA GLN A 119 16.85 17.91 -6.20
C GLN A 119 17.45 19.17 -6.79
N ASP A 120 16.93 19.65 -7.94
CA ASP A 120 17.41 20.87 -8.59
C ASP A 120 17.04 22.10 -7.75
N THR A 121 15.86 22.14 -7.15
CA THR A 121 15.47 23.19 -6.19
C THR A 121 16.42 23.22 -4.97
N PHE A 122 16.79 22.05 -4.44
CA PHE A 122 17.75 21.93 -3.35
C PHE A 122 19.13 22.42 -3.77
N ARG A 123 19.66 21.98 -4.91
CA ARG A 123 20.97 22.38 -5.43
C ARG A 123 21.05 23.87 -5.77
N GLY A 124 19.93 24.46 -6.20
CA GLY A 124 19.81 25.89 -6.48
C GLY A 124 19.81 26.78 -5.24
N GLY A 125 19.89 26.19 -4.03
CA GLY A 125 19.94 26.94 -2.76
C GLY A 125 18.58 27.54 -2.35
N ALA A 126 17.50 27.17 -3.01
CA ALA A 126 16.16 27.68 -2.68
C ALA A 126 15.56 27.02 -1.41
N LEU A 127 16.19 25.97 -0.89
CA LEU A 127 15.79 25.26 0.34
C LEU A 127 16.89 25.39 1.38
N GLU A 128 16.72 26.34 2.29
CA GLU A 128 17.62 26.54 3.43
C GLU A 128 17.32 25.53 4.56
N GLY A 129 18.33 25.20 5.37
CA GLY A 129 18.16 24.39 6.58
C GLY A 129 18.51 22.91 6.46
N TYR A 130 18.97 22.43 5.30
CA TYR A 130 19.41 21.04 5.12
C TYR A 130 20.93 21.00 4.78
N ALA A 131 21.68 20.20 5.50
CA ALA A 131 23.13 20.08 5.27
C ALA A 131 23.47 19.32 3.98
N ASN A 132 22.60 18.41 3.54
CA ASN A 132 22.82 17.60 2.35
C ASN A 132 21.50 17.02 1.79
N LEU A 133 21.58 16.49 0.56
CA LEU A 133 20.43 15.92 -0.13
C LEU A 133 19.77 14.74 0.61
N LYS A 134 20.55 13.99 1.39
CA LYS A 134 20.00 12.88 2.18
C LYS A 134 19.10 13.41 3.29
N GLU A 135 19.54 14.41 4.02
CA GLU A 135 18.75 15.05 5.08
C GLU A 135 17.48 15.67 4.52
N PHE A 136 17.56 16.37 3.39
CA PHE A 136 16.39 16.88 2.69
C PHE A 136 15.41 15.77 2.34
N ARG A 137 15.88 14.66 1.76
CA ARG A 137 15.03 13.52 1.42
C ARG A 137 14.39 12.89 2.65
N ASP A 138 15.15 12.69 3.71
CA ASP A 138 14.67 12.06 4.94
C ASP A 138 13.59 12.95 5.61
N SER A 139 13.79 14.28 5.62
CA SER A 139 12.79 15.25 6.08
C SER A 139 11.53 15.27 5.19
N TYR A 140 11.70 15.15 3.88
CA TYR A 140 10.59 15.06 2.93
C TYR A 140 9.75 13.77 3.19
N GLU A 141 10.43 12.64 3.40
CA GLU A 141 9.75 11.38 3.76
C GLU A 141 9.01 11.51 5.09
N GLU A 142 9.58 12.17 6.09
CA GLU A 142 8.92 12.42 7.38
C GLU A 142 7.65 13.27 7.18
N SER A 143 7.68 14.28 6.30
CA SER A 143 6.50 15.09 6.00
C SER A 143 5.38 14.26 5.36
N ILE A 144 5.71 13.37 4.43
CA ILE A 144 4.74 12.43 3.85
C ILE A 144 4.12 11.54 4.93
N ARG A 145 4.95 11.01 5.85
CA ARG A 145 4.48 10.15 6.94
C ARG A 145 3.58 10.89 7.95
N LYS A 146 3.79 12.18 8.14
CA LYS A 146 2.90 13.04 8.95
C LYS A 146 1.55 13.25 8.28
N GLU A 147 1.55 13.54 6.98
CA GLU A 147 0.31 13.76 6.22
C GLU A 147 -0.49 12.46 6.01
N LEU A 148 0.20 11.33 5.85
CA LEU A 148 -0.38 10.00 5.67
C LEU A 148 -0.20 9.12 6.93
N PHE A 149 -0.38 9.71 8.12
CA PHE A 149 -0.13 9.08 9.42
C PHE A 149 -0.95 7.80 9.67
N PHE A 150 -2.02 7.61 8.93
CA PHE A 150 -2.89 6.43 9.00
C PHE A 150 -2.36 5.27 8.17
N LEU A 151 -1.41 5.50 7.26
CA LEU A 151 -0.74 4.41 6.55
C LEU A 151 0.22 3.69 7.49
N PRO A 152 0.29 2.35 7.39
CA PRO A 152 1.39 1.61 8.01
C PRO A 152 2.71 2.05 7.39
N ASP A 153 3.84 1.54 7.87
CA ASP A 153 5.19 1.86 7.38
C ASP A 153 5.37 1.51 5.89
N SER A 154 4.52 2.13 5.04
CA SER A 154 4.52 1.91 3.60
C SER A 154 5.84 2.34 2.99
N PRO A 155 6.44 1.55 2.08
CA PRO A 155 7.65 1.94 1.38
C PRO A 155 7.47 3.26 0.64
N VAL A 156 8.45 4.17 0.77
CA VAL A 156 8.51 5.43 0.01
C VAL A 156 9.66 5.33 -0.98
N VAL A 157 9.37 5.47 -2.26
CA VAL A 157 10.34 5.40 -3.35
C VAL A 157 10.37 6.72 -4.09
N PHE A 158 11.51 7.38 -4.07
CA PHE A 158 11.76 8.61 -4.81
C PHE A 158 12.21 8.29 -6.22
N VAL A 159 11.50 8.81 -7.22
CA VAL A 159 11.69 8.47 -8.64
C VAL A 159 11.60 9.70 -9.53
N SER A 160 12.13 9.59 -10.74
CA SER A 160 11.87 10.55 -11.81
C SER A 160 11.52 9.82 -13.10
N ALA A 161 10.31 10.01 -13.57
CA ALA A 161 9.89 9.50 -14.88
C ALA A 161 10.66 10.20 -16.02
N GLN A 162 11.09 11.44 -15.82
CA GLN A 162 11.81 12.22 -16.84
C GLN A 162 13.23 11.73 -17.03
N THR A 163 14.00 11.62 -15.95
CA THR A 163 15.42 11.23 -16.00
C THR A 163 15.63 9.71 -15.98
N GLY A 164 14.63 8.93 -15.55
CA GLY A 164 14.75 7.48 -15.31
C GLY A 164 15.31 7.15 -13.93
N PHE A 165 15.52 8.15 -13.06
CA PHE A 165 16.06 7.91 -11.72
C PHE A 165 15.21 6.95 -10.93
N ALA A 166 15.83 5.88 -10.44
CA ALA A 166 15.29 4.88 -9.55
C ALA A 166 14.02 4.14 -10.05
N ILE A 167 13.71 4.14 -11.35
CA ILE A 167 12.52 3.48 -11.92
C ILE A 167 12.50 1.98 -11.64
N GLU A 168 13.65 1.29 -11.71
CA GLU A 168 13.74 -0.14 -11.39
C GLU A 168 13.35 -0.45 -9.92
N ARG A 169 13.48 0.51 -9.01
CA ARG A 169 13.07 0.32 -7.61
C ARG A 169 11.57 0.12 -7.47
N ILE A 170 10.75 0.62 -8.41
CA ILE A 170 9.29 0.38 -8.42
C ILE A 170 9.03 -1.13 -8.51
N LEU A 171 9.65 -1.81 -9.46
CA LEU A 171 9.48 -3.26 -9.67
C LEU A 171 10.03 -4.08 -8.49
N ARG A 172 11.17 -3.69 -7.96
CA ARG A 172 11.73 -4.33 -6.75
C ARG A 172 10.81 -4.18 -5.55
N THR A 173 10.22 -2.99 -5.37
CA THR A 173 9.25 -2.74 -4.29
C THR A 173 7.97 -3.55 -4.50
N ALA A 174 7.47 -3.66 -5.74
CA ALA A 174 6.34 -4.53 -6.06
C ALA A 174 6.62 -5.99 -5.67
N ARG A 175 7.79 -6.51 -6.06
CA ARG A 175 8.20 -7.88 -5.71
C ARG A 175 8.37 -8.10 -4.21
N GLN A 176 8.91 -7.09 -3.49
CA GLN A 176 9.03 -7.16 -2.03
C GLN A 176 7.66 -7.21 -1.34
N LEU A 177 6.71 -6.36 -1.77
CA LEU A 177 5.35 -6.38 -1.25
C LEU A 177 4.65 -7.71 -1.53
N ASP A 178 4.84 -8.27 -2.71
CA ASP A 178 4.31 -9.56 -3.10
C ASP A 178 4.87 -10.69 -2.20
N ALA A 179 6.18 -10.75 -2.04
CA ALA A 179 6.85 -11.75 -1.19
C ALA A 179 6.42 -11.66 0.28
N ILE A 180 6.26 -10.44 0.82
CA ILE A 180 5.73 -10.23 2.17
C ILE A 180 4.33 -10.84 2.31
N GLN A 181 3.46 -10.58 1.34
CA GLN A 181 2.08 -11.09 1.35
C GLN A 181 1.98 -12.62 1.23
N GLU A 182 3.02 -13.29 0.77
CA GLU A 182 3.06 -14.75 0.71
C GLU A 182 3.58 -15.42 2.00
N THR A 183 4.13 -14.62 2.92
CA THR A 183 4.75 -15.15 4.14
C THR A 183 3.70 -15.59 5.15
N PRO A 184 3.66 -16.90 5.53
CA PRO A 184 2.77 -17.36 6.58
C PRO A 184 3.29 -16.92 7.95
N LEU A 185 2.37 -16.52 8.84
CA LEU A 185 2.71 -16.08 10.19
C LEU A 185 2.49 -17.23 11.19
N PRO A 186 3.51 -17.59 12.00
CA PRO A 186 3.40 -18.71 12.95
C PRO A 186 2.33 -18.46 14.01
N THR A 187 1.40 -19.40 14.19
CA THR A 187 0.27 -19.27 15.13
C THR A 187 0.70 -18.99 16.58
N GLY A 188 1.78 -19.60 17.04
CA GLY A 188 2.30 -19.36 18.38
C GLY A 188 2.76 -17.92 18.57
N GLU A 189 3.42 -17.36 17.56
CA GLU A 189 3.87 -15.96 17.56
C GLU A 189 2.71 -14.97 17.44
N LEU A 190 1.69 -15.27 16.62
CA LEU A 190 0.45 -14.49 16.53
C LEU A 190 -0.18 -14.32 17.92
N ASN A 191 -0.35 -15.40 18.66
CA ASN A 191 -0.96 -15.37 20.00
C ASN A 191 -0.12 -14.56 20.98
N ARG A 192 1.21 -14.72 20.96
CA ARG A 192 2.13 -13.94 21.80
C ARG A 192 2.06 -12.44 21.52
N VAL A 193 2.07 -12.05 20.23
CA VAL A 193 2.04 -10.66 19.80
C VAL A 193 0.71 -10.00 20.16
N ILE A 194 -0.40 -10.64 19.85
CA ILE A 194 -1.73 -10.12 20.20
C ILE A 194 -1.89 -10.00 21.72
N GLY A 195 -1.46 -11.01 22.49
CA GLY A 195 -1.45 -10.94 23.95
C GLY A 195 -0.64 -9.75 24.47
N GLY A 196 0.59 -9.57 23.99
CA GLY A 196 1.46 -8.46 24.39
C GLY A 196 0.91 -7.07 24.00
N LEU A 197 0.24 -6.93 22.86
CA LEU A 197 -0.41 -5.66 22.48
C LEU A 197 -1.60 -5.35 23.41
N LEU A 198 -2.40 -6.35 23.75
CA LEU A 198 -3.52 -6.21 24.69
C LEU A 198 -3.07 -5.88 26.11
N GLU A 199 -1.93 -6.41 26.55
CA GLU A 199 -1.33 -6.12 27.85
C GLU A 199 -0.76 -4.71 27.93
N ARG A 200 -0.06 -4.26 26.89
CA ARG A 200 0.54 -2.90 26.86
C ARG A 200 -0.51 -1.82 26.87
N GLN A 201 -1.57 -1.99 26.10
CA GLN A 201 -2.69 -1.04 26.02
C GLN A 201 -4.02 -1.82 26.07
N PRO A 202 -4.51 -2.12 27.29
CA PRO A 202 -5.79 -2.82 27.42
C PRO A 202 -6.95 -1.97 26.87
N PRO A 203 -7.89 -2.59 26.12
CA PRO A 203 -9.08 -1.86 25.71
C PRO A 203 -9.94 -1.47 26.90
N THR A 204 -10.70 -0.38 26.76
CA THR A 204 -11.62 0.14 27.78
C THR A 204 -12.56 -0.96 28.29
N LEU A 205 -12.88 -0.97 29.58
CA LEU A 205 -13.86 -1.89 30.16
C LEU A 205 -15.28 -1.55 29.64
N ILE A 206 -16.03 -2.54 29.18
CA ILE A 206 -17.45 -2.38 28.86
C ILE A 206 -18.28 -3.15 29.87
N ARG A 207 -19.16 -2.45 30.59
CA ARG A 207 -19.99 -3.03 31.66
C ARG A 207 -19.16 -3.84 32.67
N GLY A 208 -17.99 -3.32 33.03
CA GLY A 208 -17.08 -3.96 34.00
C GLY A 208 -16.36 -5.20 33.48
N LYS A 209 -16.55 -5.62 32.24
CA LYS A 209 -15.91 -6.80 31.67
C LYS A 209 -14.68 -6.44 30.85
N ARG A 210 -13.57 -7.17 31.09
CA ARG A 210 -12.35 -7.06 30.28
C ARG A 210 -12.52 -7.77 28.94
N PHE A 211 -11.95 -7.17 27.90
CA PHE A 211 -11.78 -7.85 26.62
C PHE A 211 -10.73 -8.97 26.74
N LYS A 212 -11.06 -10.15 26.23
CA LYS A 212 -10.15 -11.31 26.25
C LYS A 212 -10.14 -11.94 24.87
N VAL A 213 -8.93 -12.14 24.32
CA VAL A 213 -8.68 -13.01 23.18
C VAL A 213 -8.23 -14.36 23.72
N TYR A 214 -8.87 -15.42 23.28
CA TYR A 214 -8.57 -16.79 23.70
C TYR A 214 -7.57 -17.46 22.75
N TYR A 215 -7.69 -17.16 21.47
CA TYR A 215 -6.90 -17.75 20.42
C TYR A 215 -6.89 -16.85 19.18
N THR A 216 -5.78 -16.92 18.45
CA THR A 216 -5.56 -16.12 17.23
C THR A 216 -5.05 -17.01 16.12
N VAL A 217 -5.58 -16.86 14.90
CA VAL A 217 -5.15 -17.61 13.72
C VAL A 217 -5.16 -16.73 12.48
N GLN A 218 -4.19 -16.94 11.61
CA GLN A 218 -4.19 -16.33 10.27
C GLN A 218 -5.16 -17.08 9.36
N VAL A 219 -6.05 -16.34 8.67
CA VAL A 219 -7.04 -16.90 7.74
C VAL A 219 -6.92 -16.33 6.34
N GLY A 220 -5.92 -15.51 6.07
CA GLY A 220 -5.62 -14.98 4.75
C GLY A 220 -4.38 -14.08 4.77
N THR A 221 -3.81 -13.85 3.58
CA THR A 221 -2.55 -13.10 3.39
C THR A 221 -2.73 -11.84 2.53
N ARG A 222 -3.77 -11.74 1.72
CA ARG A 222 -4.03 -10.62 0.78
C ARG A 222 -5.43 -10.05 0.96
N PRO A 223 -5.68 -9.16 1.94
CA PRO A 223 -4.80 -8.65 3.01
C PRO A 223 -4.55 -9.72 4.08
N PHE A 224 -3.60 -9.45 5.00
CA PHE A 224 -3.43 -10.29 6.18
C PHE A 224 -4.71 -10.27 7.02
N ARG A 225 -5.43 -11.39 7.05
CA ARG A 225 -6.66 -11.55 7.84
C ARG A 225 -6.36 -12.41 9.06
N ILE A 226 -6.49 -11.81 10.23
CA ILE A 226 -6.16 -12.42 11.51
C ILE A 226 -7.45 -12.56 12.30
N ARG A 227 -7.89 -13.79 12.52
CA ARG A 227 -9.09 -14.09 13.30
C ARG A 227 -8.75 -14.15 14.78
N LEU A 228 -9.45 -13.35 15.57
CA LEU A 228 -9.33 -13.29 17.02
C LEU A 228 -10.59 -13.91 17.64
N PHE A 229 -10.45 -15.08 18.27
CA PHE A 229 -11.52 -15.67 19.06
C PHE A 229 -11.58 -14.98 20.42
N CYS A 230 -12.66 -14.26 20.70
CA CYS A 230 -12.76 -13.36 21.84
C CYS A 230 -14.12 -13.44 22.55
N ASN A 231 -14.20 -12.80 23.72
CA ASN A 231 -15.45 -12.74 24.47
C ASN A 231 -16.42 -11.63 24.04
N GLN A 232 -15.94 -10.66 23.24
CA GLN A 232 -16.71 -9.46 22.85
C GLN A 232 -16.38 -9.06 21.40
N PRO A 233 -17.01 -9.66 20.37
CA PRO A 233 -16.62 -9.49 18.96
C PRO A 233 -16.88 -8.08 18.39
N HIS A 234 -17.70 -7.25 19.03
CA HIS A 234 -18.09 -5.93 18.51
C HIS A 234 -17.29 -4.77 19.11
N ARG A 235 -16.10 -5.03 19.65
CA ARG A 235 -15.45 -4.12 20.58
C ARG A 235 -14.30 -3.27 20.05
N PHE A 236 -13.81 -3.47 18.87
CA PHE A 236 -12.69 -2.66 18.39
C PHE A 236 -13.17 -1.31 17.87
N GLU A 237 -13.02 -0.28 18.72
CA GLU A 237 -13.12 1.12 18.28
C GLU A 237 -12.04 1.43 17.23
N LYS A 238 -12.34 2.34 16.30
CA LYS A 238 -11.45 2.67 15.16
C LYS A 238 -10.02 3.01 15.60
N GLY A 239 -9.86 3.77 16.68
CA GLY A 239 -8.54 4.13 17.23
C GLY A 239 -7.76 2.94 17.79
N TYR A 240 -8.45 2.07 18.53
CA TYR A 240 -7.84 0.87 19.10
C TYR A 240 -7.46 -0.15 18.03
N LYS A 241 -8.30 -0.30 17.01
CA LYS A 241 -8.01 -1.14 15.85
C LYS A 241 -6.71 -0.70 15.17
N ARG A 242 -6.53 0.60 14.93
CA ARG A 242 -5.29 1.15 14.35
C ARG A 242 -4.04 0.87 15.22
N TYR A 243 -4.16 1.02 16.53
CA TYR A 243 -3.07 0.67 17.45
C TYR A 243 -2.65 -0.79 17.29
N MET A 244 -3.62 -1.70 17.30
CA MET A 244 -3.37 -3.13 17.15
C MET A 244 -2.76 -3.45 15.77
N GLU A 245 -3.28 -2.88 14.68
CA GLU A 245 -2.78 -3.06 13.32
C GLU A 245 -1.33 -2.58 13.21
N LYS A 246 -1.04 -1.38 13.69
CA LYS A 246 0.31 -0.80 13.65
C LYS A 246 1.32 -1.64 14.47
N GLY A 247 0.96 -2.03 15.69
CA GLY A 247 1.82 -2.86 16.53
C GLY A 247 2.07 -4.24 15.93
N PHE A 248 1.06 -4.83 15.32
CA PHE A 248 1.16 -6.10 14.63
C PHE A 248 2.07 -6.02 13.38
N GLN A 249 1.84 -5.03 12.51
CA GLN A 249 2.63 -4.81 11.30
C GLN A 249 4.10 -4.56 11.62
N SER A 250 4.37 -3.72 12.63
CA SER A 250 5.74 -3.44 13.08
C SER A 250 6.46 -4.68 13.59
N HIS A 251 5.76 -5.55 14.34
CA HIS A 251 6.36 -6.77 14.88
C HIS A 251 6.71 -7.78 13.78
N PHE A 252 5.80 -8.00 12.82
CA PHE A 252 5.98 -8.99 11.77
C PHE A 252 6.72 -8.46 10.53
N GLY A 253 7.13 -7.19 10.52
CA GLY A 253 7.82 -6.59 9.37
C GLY A 253 6.95 -6.60 8.10
N LEU A 254 5.72 -6.06 8.19
CA LEU A 254 4.75 -6.03 7.10
C LEU A 254 4.59 -4.61 6.50
N PRO A 255 5.66 -3.96 6.03
CA PRO A 255 5.57 -2.60 5.53
C PRO A 255 4.64 -2.53 4.32
N GLY A 256 3.72 -1.57 4.34
CA GLY A 256 2.76 -1.35 3.26
C GLY A 256 1.68 -2.43 3.10
N CYS A 257 1.71 -3.51 3.89
CA CYS A 257 0.73 -4.58 3.79
C CYS A 257 -0.36 -4.41 4.86
N PRO A 258 -1.63 -4.25 4.47
CA PRO A 258 -2.72 -4.04 5.43
C PRO A 258 -3.03 -5.33 6.20
N VAL A 259 -3.42 -5.13 7.47
CA VAL A 259 -3.85 -6.18 8.37
C VAL A 259 -5.33 -5.96 8.73
N ARG A 260 -6.11 -7.02 8.75
CA ARG A 260 -7.53 -6.99 9.16
C ARG A 260 -7.77 -7.97 10.29
N PHE A 261 -8.24 -7.46 11.42
CA PHE A 261 -8.68 -8.28 12.54
C PHE A 261 -10.16 -8.65 12.38
N LEU A 262 -10.42 -9.95 12.36
CA LEU A 262 -11.76 -10.54 12.33
C LEU A 262 -12.08 -11.07 13.74
N LEU A 263 -12.98 -10.38 14.44
CA LEU A 263 -13.36 -10.78 15.79
C LEU A 263 -14.50 -11.80 15.71
N THR A 264 -14.32 -12.94 16.39
CA THR A 264 -15.29 -14.04 16.42
C THR A 264 -15.67 -14.34 17.87
N GLY A 265 -16.95 -14.30 18.21
CA GLY A 265 -17.49 -14.65 19.51
C GLY A 265 -17.61 -16.18 19.73
N LYS A 266 -17.89 -16.59 20.97
CA LYS A 266 -18.10 -18.02 21.29
C LYS A 266 -19.32 -18.60 20.57
N GLU A 267 -20.37 -17.83 20.36
CA GLU A 267 -21.65 -18.27 19.78
C GLU A 267 -21.55 -18.57 18.28
N GLU A 268 -20.66 -17.92 17.54
CA GLU A 268 -20.47 -18.17 16.11
C GLU A 268 -19.71 -19.49 15.79
N ARG A 269 -19.23 -20.21 16.79
CA ARG A 269 -18.56 -21.51 16.61
C ARG A 269 -19.51 -22.64 16.27
N TYR A 270 -20.79 -22.54 16.64
CA TYR A 270 -21.75 -23.65 16.55
C TYR A 270 -22.72 -23.54 15.36
N SER A 271 -22.71 -22.45 14.62
CA SER A 271 -23.64 -22.23 13.51
C SER A 271 -23.10 -22.61 12.11
N ARG A 272 -22.00 -23.34 12.02
CA ARG A 272 -21.37 -23.76 10.76
C ARG A 272 -21.14 -25.26 10.58
N GLU A 273 -21.77 -26.08 11.41
CA GLU A 273 -21.77 -27.55 11.28
C GLU A 273 -23.16 -28.13 10.94
N ASP A 274 -24.04 -27.34 10.29
CA ASP A 274 -25.28 -27.84 9.69
C ASP A 274 -25.30 -27.59 8.18
#